data_a75c80a0ab74127bc26afc55b06262c2
#
_entry.id   a75c80a0ab74127bc26afc55b06262c2
#
_cell.length_a   1.000
_cell.length_b   1.000
_cell.length_c   1.000
_cell.angle_alpha   90.00
_cell.angle_beta   90.00
_cell.angle_gamma   90.00
#
_symmetry.space_group_name_H-M   'P 1'
#
loop_
_entity.id
_entity.type
_entity.pdbx_description
1 polymer ?
#
loop_
_entity_poly.entity_id
_entity_poly.type
_entity_poly.pdbx_seq_one_letter_code
_entity_poly.pdbx_strand_id
1 'polypeptide(L)'
;MNSLNQKILIVDDIEDNRFTLERRLTRNGYTAISQADCGKKALALVKEESFDLILLDLMMPDISGLDVLKTLKADPKNRGIPVVMVTAADEIDTTAECISNGAEDYITKPINATLLKARVTACL
;
A
#
# COMPACT_ATOMS: atom_id res chain seq x y z
N MET A 1 -19.16 -10.91 -9.01
CA MET A 1 -18.13 -9.89 -8.76
C MET A 1 -16.75 -10.51 -8.78
N ASN A 2 -15.87 -10.01 -9.60
CA ASN A 2 -14.54 -10.55 -9.74
C ASN A 2 -13.50 -9.60 -9.15
N SER A 3 -12.91 -9.99 -8.00
CA SER A 3 -11.88 -9.20 -7.34
C SER A 3 -10.57 -9.15 -8.14
N LEU A 4 -10.39 -10.02 -9.13
CA LEU A 4 -9.18 -10.08 -9.94
C LEU A 4 -8.95 -8.81 -10.76
N ASN A 5 -10.00 -8.04 -11.02
CA ASN A 5 -9.91 -6.80 -11.79
C ASN A 5 -9.66 -5.56 -10.93
N GLN A 6 -9.55 -5.71 -9.62
CA GLN A 6 -9.30 -4.59 -8.74
C GLN A 6 -7.87 -4.09 -8.88
N LYS A 7 -7.72 -2.77 -8.84
CA LYS A 7 -6.43 -2.12 -9.08
C LYS A 7 -5.70 -1.90 -7.76
N ILE A 8 -4.47 -2.40 -7.71
CA ILE A 8 -3.63 -2.34 -6.51
C ILE A 8 -2.36 -1.55 -6.85
N LEU A 9 -2.02 -0.59 -6.00
CA LEU A 9 -0.78 0.16 -6.11
C LEU A 9 0.18 -0.30 -5.03
N ILE A 10 1.40 -0.66 -5.42
CA ILE A 10 2.48 -1.01 -4.51
C ILE A 10 3.47 0.15 -4.49
N VAL A 11 3.75 0.68 -3.30
CA VAL A 11 4.68 1.80 -3.11
C VAL A 11 5.81 1.36 -2.18
N ASP A 12 7.02 1.25 -2.71
CA ASP A 12 8.20 0.85 -1.96
C ASP A 12 9.43 1.28 -2.77
N ASP A 13 10.45 1.82 -2.13
CA ASP A 13 11.64 2.29 -2.81
C ASP A 13 12.60 1.15 -3.22
N ILE A 14 12.40 -0.04 -2.68
CA ILE A 14 13.26 -1.19 -2.96
C ILE A 14 12.59 -2.10 -3.99
N GLU A 15 13.24 -2.28 -5.13
CA GLU A 15 12.71 -3.06 -6.23
C GLU A 15 12.37 -4.50 -5.82
N ASP A 16 13.24 -5.14 -5.05
CA ASP A 16 13.00 -6.53 -4.61
C ASP A 16 11.71 -6.65 -3.78
N ASN A 17 11.41 -5.64 -2.97
CA ASN A 17 10.18 -5.64 -2.19
C ASN A 17 8.96 -5.51 -3.09
N ARG A 18 9.01 -4.61 -4.08
CA ARG A 18 7.93 -4.46 -5.04
C ARG A 18 7.70 -5.73 -5.84
N PHE A 19 8.79 -6.36 -6.28
CA PHE A 19 8.73 -7.61 -7.02
C PHE A 19 8.07 -8.72 -6.20
N THR A 20 8.48 -8.85 -4.94
CA THR A 20 7.93 -9.87 -4.04
C THR A 20 6.43 -9.67 -3.82
N LEU A 21 6.02 -8.43 -3.55
CA LEU A 21 4.60 -8.12 -3.33
C LEU A 21 3.78 -8.38 -4.59
N GLU A 22 4.25 -7.93 -5.74
CA GLU A 22 3.53 -8.15 -6.99
C GLU A 22 3.39 -9.64 -7.31
N ARG A 23 4.47 -10.39 -7.12
CA ARG A 23 4.46 -11.83 -7.37
C ARG A 23 3.43 -12.54 -6.51
N ARG A 24 3.35 -12.20 -5.22
CA ARG A 24 2.39 -12.81 -4.31
C ARG A 24 0.96 -12.43 -4.65
N LEU A 25 0.72 -11.17 -5.00
CA LEU A 25 -0.61 -10.72 -5.42
C LEU A 25 -1.04 -11.41 -6.71
N THR A 26 -0.12 -11.53 -7.66
CA THR A 26 -0.40 -12.23 -8.91
C THR A 26 -0.77 -13.69 -8.67
N ARG A 27 -0.09 -14.35 -7.74
CA ARG A 27 -0.43 -15.72 -7.35
C ARG A 27 -1.82 -15.83 -6.73
N ASN A 28 -2.28 -14.77 -6.09
CA ASN A 28 -3.62 -14.72 -5.51
C ASN A 28 -4.68 -14.32 -6.53
N GLY A 29 -4.29 -14.11 -7.79
CA GLY A 29 -5.21 -13.83 -8.88
C GLY A 29 -5.40 -12.38 -9.25
N TYR A 30 -4.72 -11.44 -8.58
CA TYR A 30 -4.81 -10.02 -8.92
C TYR A 30 -3.88 -9.72 -10.09
N THR A 31 -4.39 -9.03 -11.12
CA THR A 31 -3.64 -8.76 -12.34
C THR A 31 -3.44 -7.26 -12.63
N ALA A 32 -4.27 -6.40 -12.05
CA ALA A 32 -4.18 -4.95 -12.27
C ALA A 32 -3.31 -4.30 -11.19
N ILE A 33 -1.99 -4.50 -11.29
CA ILE A 33 -1.03 -4.07 -10.29
C ILE A 33 -0.12 -3.00 -10.88
N SER A 34 0.01 -1.86 -10.19
CA SER A 34 0.93 -0.79 -10.53
C SER A 34 1.97 -0.63 -9.42
N GLN A 35 3.12 -0.08 -9.76
CA GLN A 35 4.20 0.14 -8.80
C GLN A 35 4.68 1.58 -8.82
N ALA A 36 5.05 2.09 -7.65
CA ALA A 36 5.75 3.36 -7.50
C ALA A 36 6.95 3.15 -6.61
N ASP A 37 8.08 3.73 -6.97
CA ASP A 37 9.35 3.58 -6.24
C ASP A 37 9.59 4.72 -5.24
N CYS A 38 8.66 5.66 -5.14
CA CYS A 38 8.76 6.77 -4.20
C CYS A 38 7.38 7.37 -3.95
N GLY A 39 7.29 8.20 -2.91
CA GLY A 39 6.02 8.82 -2.54
C GLY A 39 5.48 9.78 -3.59
N LYS A 40 6.36 10.57 -4.21
CA LYS A 40 5.93 11.52 -5.24
C LYS A 40 5.30 10.82 -6.43
N LYS A 41 5.90 9.72 -6.86
CA LYS A 41 5.35 8.94 -7.97
C LYS A 41 4.00 8.32 -7.60
N ALA A 42 3.86 7.84 -6.36
CA ALA A 42 2.61 7.30 -5.88
C ALA A 42 1.50 8.36 -5.94
N LEU A 43 1.79 9.57 -5.45
CA LEU A 43 0.81 10.66 -5.48
C LEU A 43 0.46 11.08 -6.91
N ALA A 44 1.43 11.05 -7.83
CA ALA A 44 1.16 11.32 -9.24
C ALA A 44 0.23 10.27 -9.84
N LEU A 45 0.46 9.00 -9.54
CA LEU A 45 -0.36 7.91 -10.08
C LEU A 45 -1.81 7.99 -9.58
N VAL A 46 -2.04 8.32 -8.31
CA VAL A 46 -3.41 8.41 -7.79
C VAL A 46 -4.18 9.58 -8.36
N LYS A 47 -3.51 10.57 -8.94
CA LYS A 47 -4.17 11.65 -9.67
C LYS A 47 -4.64 11.20 -11.05
N GLU A 48 -3.92 10.27 -11.66
CA GLU A 48 -4.19 9.80 -13.01
C GLU A 48 -5.14 8.61 -13.06
N GLU A 49 -5.11 7.76 -12.03
CA GLU A 49 -5.87 6.52 -11.99
C GLU A 49 -6.56 6.37 -10.64
N SER A 50 -7.60 5.55 -10.64
CA SER A 50 -8.27 5.15 -9.40
C SER A 50 -7.73 3.80 -8.95
N PHE A 51 -7.46 3.67 -7.65
CA PHE A 51 -6.99 2.40 -7.07
C PHE A 51 -7.98 1.90 -6.03
N ASP A 52 -8.04 0.58 -5.91
CA ASP A 52 -8.91 -0.08 -4.94
C ASP A 52 -8.18 -0.41 -3.64
N LEU A 53 -6.85 -0.42 -3.69
CA LEU A 53 -6.01 -0.70 -2.52
C LEU A 53 -4.62 -0.14 -2.77
N ILE A 54 -3.99 0.40 -1.73
CA ILE A 54 -2.60 0.85 -1.77
C ILE A 54 -1.82 0.11 -0.68
N LEU A 55 -0.74 -0.56 -1.09
CA LEU A 55 0.24 -1.14 -0.17
C LEU A 55 1.40 -0.15 -0.10
N LEU A 56 1.62 0.45 1.05
CA LEU A 56 2.46 1.64 1.20
C LEU A 56 3.57 1.40 2.22
N ASP A 57 4.82 1.45 1.75
CA ASP A 57 5.98 1.37 2.63
C ASP A 57 6.07 2.63 3.49
N LEU A 58 6.46 2.46 4.74
CA LEU A 58 6.53 3.55 5.69
C LEU A 58 7.74 4.46 5.44
N MET A 59 8.91 3.86 5.16
CA MET A 59 10.16 4.61 5.03
C MET A 59 10.60 4.68 3.57
N MET A 60 10.63 5.89 3.04
CA MET A 60 11.07 6.15 1.66
C MET A 60 11.93 7.40 1.63
N PRO A 61 12.84 7.55 0.62
CA PRO A 61 13.83 8.64 0.65
C PRO A 61 13.28 10.02 0.37
N ASP A 62 12.18 10.15 -0.39
CA ASP A 62 11.65 11.48 -0.77
C ASP A 62 10.65 12.01 0.27
N ILE A 63 9.57 11.30 0.48
CA ILE A 63 8.58 11.60 1.54
C ILE A 63 8.21 10.30 2.22
N SER A 64 7.88 10.38 3.50
CA SER A 64 7.54 9.18 4.27
C SER A 64 6.19 8.62 3.86
N GLY A 65 5.98 7.33 4.12
CA GLY A 65 4.66 6.72 3.92
C GLY A 65 3.58 7.42 4.73
N LEU A 66 3.91 7.88 5.93
CA LEU A 66 2.96 8.64 6.74
C LEU A 66 2.50 9.92 6.03
N ASP A 67 3.44 10.65 5.41
CA ASP A 67 3.10 11.87 4.69
C ASP A 67 2.26 11.57 3.43
N VAL A 68 2.57 10.49 2.73
CA VAL A 68 1.74 10.04 1.61
C VAL A 68 0.33 9.72 2.09
N LEU A 69 0.22 8.99 3.20
CA LEU A 69 -1.07 8.63 3.77
C LEU A 69 -1.89 9.88 4.14
N LYS A 70 -1.27 10.84 4.81
CA LYS A 70 -1.95 12.08 5.19
C LYS A 70 -2.46 12.83 3.96
N THR A 71 -1.66 12.89 2.91
CA THR A 71 -2.05 13.53 1.66
C THR A 71 -3.25 12.84 1.02
N LEU A 72 -3.24 11.51 0.99
CA LEU A 72 -4.35 10.73 0.45
C LEU A 72 -5.63 10.96 1.25
N LYS A 73 -5.53 10.94 2.57
CA LYS A 73 -6.71 11.08 3.44
C LYS A 73 -7.25 12.50 3.48
N ALA A 74 -6.44 13.50 3.13
CA ALA A 74 -6.89 14.87 3.03
C ALA A 74 -7.65 15.17 1.72
N ASP A 75 -7.50 14.32 0.71
CA ASP A 75 -8.13 14.50 -0.59
C ASP A 75 -9.47 13.75 -0.62
N PRO A 76 -10.60 14.45 -0.82
CA PRO A 76 -11.91 13.78 -0.88
C PRO A 76 -12.00 12.68 -1.94
N LYS A 77 -11.25 12.78 -3.02
CA LYS A 77 -11.22 11.76 -4.07
C LYS A 77 -10.55 10.46 -3.60
N ASN A 78 -9.50 10.59 -2.80
CA ASN A 78 -8.62 9.46 -2.46
C ASN A 78 -8.82 8.92 -1.04
N ARG A 79 -9.47 9.66 -0.15
CA ARG A 79 -9.54 9.26 1.26
C ARG A 79 -10.31 7.96 1.50
N GLY A 80 -11.12 7.53 0.55
CA GLY A 80 -11.84 6.26 0.64
C GLY A 80 -11.04 5.04 0.24
N ILE A 81 -9.84 5.22 -0.32
CA ILE A 81 -9.01 4.10 -0.75
C ILE A 81 -8.38 3.45 0.48
N PRO A 82 -8.59 2.14 0.71
CA PRO A 82 -7.92 1.47 1.82
C PRO A 82 -6.41 1.44 1.60
N VAL A 83 -5.66 1.79 2.65
CA VAL A 83 -4.20 1.80 2.64
C VAL A 83 -3.71 0.84 3.71
N VAL A 84 -2.89 -0.13 3.31
CA VAL A 84 -2.24 -1.06 4.23
C VAL A 84 -0.75 -0.68 4.26
N MET A 85 -0.25 -0.35 5.46
CA MET A 85 1.14 0.02 5.63
C MET A 85 2.01 -1.23 5.62
N VAL A 86 3.18 -1.13 4.99
CA VAL A 86 4.19 -2.21 5.02
C VAL A 86 5.36 -1.67 5.83
N THR A 87 5.63 -2.25 6.99
CA THR A 87 6.52 -1.64 7.98
C THR A 87 7.57 -2.63 8.50
N ALA A 88 8.67 -2.10 9.02
CA ALA A 88 9.61 -2.91 9.77
C ALA A 88 9.12 -3.10 11.20
N ALA A 89 9.54 -4.19 11.85
CA ALA A 89 9.07 -4.53 13.18
C ALA A 89 9.42 -3.48 14.25
N ASP A 90 10.50 -2.72 14.03
CA ASP A 90 10.96 -1.68 14.97
C ASP A 90 10.28 -0.32 14.73
N GLU A 91 9.34 -0.23 13.82
CA GLU A 91 8.65 1.02 13.48
C GLU A 91 7.23 1.08 14.08
N ILE A 92 7.04 0.46 15.24
CA ILE A 92 5.70 0.28 15.82
C ILE A 92 5.01 1.60 16.16
N ASP A 93 5.76 2.58 16.69
CA ASP A 93 5.16 3.86 17.09
C ASP A 93 4.68 4.65 15.87
N THR A 94 5.47 4.68 14.80
CA THR A 94 5.07 5.36 13.57
C THR A 94 3.94 4.61 12.87
N THR A 95 3.94 3.27 12.97
CA THR A 95 2.84 2.44 12.44
C THR A 95 1.53 2.77 13.15
N ALA A 96 1.57 2.90 14.48
CA ALA A 96 0.39 3.30 15.25
C ALA A 96 -0.12 4.68 14.82
N GLU A 97 0.79 5.60 14.55
CA GLU A 97 0.43 6.93 14.03
C GLU A 97 -0.26 6.82 12.69
N CYS A 98 0.20 5.94 11.80
CA CYS A 98 -0.45 5.70 10.51
C CYS A 98 -1.89 5.20 10.69
N ILE A 99 -2.10 4.26 11.60
CA ILE A 99 -3.45 3.75 11.89
C ILE A 99 -4.34 4.89 12.37
N SER A 100 -3.82 5.75 13.27
CA SER A 100 -4.56 6.92 13.76
C SER A 100 -4.89 7.92 12.65
N ASN A 101 -4.12 7.94 11.59
CA ASN A 101 -4.33 8.82 10.45
C ASN A 101 -5.13 8.17 9.30
N GLY A 102 -5.70 7.00 9.54
CA GLY A 102 -6.64 6.40 8.60
C GLY A 102 -6.15 5.20 7.81
N ALA A 103 -4.95 4.68 8.08
CA ALA A 103 -4.55 3.41 7.46
C ALA A 103 -5.47 2.29 7.96
N GLU A 104 -5.86 1.40 7.04
CA GLU A 104 -6.75 0.29 7.39
C GLU A 104 -6.07 -0.75 8.26
N ASP A 105 -4.79 -1.01 7.98
CA ASP A 105 -4.05 -2.06 8.68
C ASP A 105 -2.56 -1.92 8.36
N TYR A 106 -1.76 -2.86 8.83
CA TYR A 106 -0.35 -2.92 8.52
C TYR A 106 0.12 -4.36 8.39
N ILE A 107 1.25 -4.55 7.71
CA ILE A 107 1.93 -5.83 7.56
C ILE A 107 3.40 -5.58 7.85
N THR A 108 4.01 -6.40 8.72
CA THR A 108 5.43 -6.25 9.03
C THR A 108 6.30 -7.03 8.03
N LYS A 109 7.49 -6.48 7.76
CA LYS A 109 8.52 -7.18 6.99
C LYS A 109 9.27 -8.16 7.90
N PRO A 110 9.67 -9.32 7.42
CA PRO A 110 9.47 -9.86 6.06
C PRO A 110 8.02 -10.24 5.81
N ILE A 111 7.60 -10.10 4.55
CA ILE A 111 6.19 -10.31 4.19
C ILE A 111 5.79 -11.78 4.38
N ASN A 112 4.75 -11.99 5.16
CA ASN A 112 4.13 -13.30 5.31
C ASN A 112 3.02 -13.43 4.26
N ALA A 113 3.12 -14.44 3.40
CA ALA A 113 2.18 -14.61 2.30
C ALA A 113 0.73 -14.81 2.76
N THR A 114 0.54 -15.54 3.86
CA THR A 114 -0.79 -15.80 4.40
C THR A 114 -1.43 -14.54 4.96
N LEU A 115 -0.66 -13.74 5.71
CA LEU A 115 -1.16 -12.47 6.25
C LEU A 115 -1.43 -11.46 5.14
N LEU A 116 -0.55 -11.39 4.14
CA LEU A 116 -0.77 -10.50 3.00
C LEU A 116 -2.11 -10.82 2.31
N LYS A 117 -2.34 -12.09 2.01
CA LYS A 117 -3.58 -12.51 1.38
C LYS A 117 -4.79 -12.16 2.23
N ALA A 118 -4.71 -12.42 3.55
CA ALA A 118 -5.82 -12.13 4.46
C ALA A 118 -6.14 -10.64 4.52
N ARG A 119 -5.11 -9.80 4.64
CA ARG A 119 -5.28 -8.35 4.72
C ARG A 119 -5.85 -7.77 3.43
N VAL A 120 -5.31 -8.21 2.28
CA VAL A 120 -5.77 -7.74 0.97
C VAL A 120 -7.22 -8.14 0.75
N THR A 121 -7.56 -9.39 1.06
CA THR A 121 -8.94 -9.88 0.92
C THR A 121 -9.90 -9.09 1.80
N ALA A 122 -9.48 -8.76 3.03
CA ALA A 122 -10.32 -8.00 3.94
C ALA A 122 -10.57 -6.56 3.48
N CYS A 123 -9.62 -5.97 2.74
CA CYS A 123 -9.74 -4.58 2.24
C CYS A 123 -10.50 -4.51 0.92
N LEU A 124 -10.59 -5.58 0.22
CA LEU A 124 -11.25 -5.66 -1.08
C LEU A 124 -12.52 -6.49 -1.00
#